data_ec87a804434b57d0247dcca60e708591
#
_entry.id   ec87a804434b57d0247dcca60e708591
#
_cell.length_a   1.000
_cell.length_b   1.000
_cell.length_c   1.000
_cell.angle_alpha   90.00
_cell.angle_beta   90.00
_cell.angle_gamma   90.00
#
_symmetry.space_group_name_H-M   'P 1'
#
loop_
_entity.id
_entity.type
_entity.pdbx_description
1 polymer ?
#
loop_
_entity_poly.entity_id
_entity_poly.type
_entity_poly.pdbx_seq_one_letter_code
_entity_poly.pdbx_strand_id
1 'polypeptide(L)'
;MDKVIQKALFEKEGMATVRYWWFTRVEWIEKKRKLIEEIEKKLGYPVCVKPANLWSSVGINMAKNRNELEWAVDVAKEFDRKILVEEGLVGIDEINVSVMGVDKLEVSVCEQPIKGGKVLTYEDK
;
A
#
# COMPACT_ATOMS: atom_id res chain seq x y z
N MET A 1 -3.78 -1.89 12.37
CA MET A 1 -2.32 -2.21 12.32
C MET A 1 -1.65 -1.27 11.34
N ASP A 2 -0.50 -0.72 11.70
CA ASP A 2 0.29 0.17 10.84
C ASP A 2 1.03 -0.65 9.76
N LYS A 3 0.68 -0.42 8.49
CA LYS A 3 1.26 -1.16 7.34
C LYS A 3 2.75 -0.92 7.17
N VAL A 4 3.27 0.24 7.61
CA VAL A 4 4.71 0.54 7.56
C VAL A 4 5.46 -0.34 8.56
N ILE A 5 4.94 -0.45 9.79
CA ILE A 5 5.52 -1.33 10.82
C ILE A 5 5.44 -2.79 10.37
N GLN A 6 4.32 -3.20 9.79
CA GLN A 6 4.15 -4.56 9.26
C GLN A 6 5.20 -4.89 8.20
N LYS A 7 5.45 -3.97 7.25
CA LYS A 7 6.49 -4.17 6.23
C LYS A 7 7.89 -4.26 6.82
N ALA A 8 8.21 -3.39 7.77
CA ALA A 8 9.50 -3.43 8.45
C ALA A 8 9.74 -4.76 9.21
N LEU A 9 8.69 -5.33 9.79
CA LEU A 9 8.76 -6.66 10.41
C LEU A 9 8.97 -7.76 9.37
N PHE A 10 8.24 -7.71 8.25
CA PHE A 10 8.41 -8.68 7.17
C PHE A 10 9.83 -8.66 6.59
N GLU A 11 10.37 -7.47 6.33
CA GLU A 11 11.76 -7.32 5.87
C GLU A 11 12.77 -7.88 6.86
N LYS A 12 12.55 -7.61 8.16
CA LYS A 12 13.40 -8.15 9.23
C LYS A 12 13.41 -9.69 9.26
N GLU A 13 12.26 -10.30 8.99
CA GLU A 13 12.11 -11.76 8.92
C GLU A 13 12.50 -12.36 7.54
N GLY A 14 13.07 -11.54 6.64
CA GLY A 14 13.50 -11.98 5.31
C GLY A 14 12.37 -12.24 4.33
N MET A 15 11.15 -11.76 4.61
CA MET A 15 10.02 -11.89 3.72
C MET A 15 10.05 -10.79 2.66
N ALA A 16 9.89 -11.17 1.39
CA ALA A 16 9.84 -10.20 0.30
C ALA A 16 8.58 -9.31 0.41
N THR A 17 8.78 -8.00 0.26
CA THR A 17 7.72 -7.01 0.14
C THR A 17 7.94 -6.16 -1.10
N VAL A 18 6.88 -5.53 -1.61
CA VAL A 18 7.04 -4.52 -2.65
C VAL A 18 7.81 -3.33 -2.10
N ARG A 19 8.58 -2.67 -2.94
CA ARG A 19 9.31 -1.45 -2.57
C ARG A 19 8.32 -0.39 -2.10
N TYR A 20 8.69 0.38 -1.10
CA TYR A 20 7.81 1.39 -0.53
C TYR A 20 8.57 2.59 -0.01
N TRP A 21 7.84 3.69 0.15
CA TRP A 21 8.23 4.91 0.83
C TRP A 21 7.09 5.38 1.72
N TRP A 22 7.41 6.01 2.83
CA TRP A 22 6.38 6.55 3.70
C TRP A 22 6.81 7.91 4.27
N PHE A 23 5.84 8.72 4.59
CA PHE A 23 6.01 10.04 5.19
C PHE A 23 4.77 10.42 5.98
N THR A 24 4.88 11.50 6.74
CA THR A 24 3.77 12.06 7.49
C THR A 24 3.06 13.16 6.69
N ARG A 25 1.80 13.43 7.04
CA ARG A 25 1.03 14.56 6.50
C ARG A 25 1.78 15.90 6.65
N VAL A 26 2.46 16.10 7.79
CA VAL A 26 3.24 17.32 8.05
C VAL A 26 4.40 17.45 7.07
N GLU A 27 5.17 16.37 6.87
CA GLU A 27 6.27 16.35 5.90
C GLU A 27 5.77 16.60 4.46
N TRP A 28 4.59 16.07 4.10
CA TRP A 28 3.99 16.36 2.81
C TRP A 28 3.70 17.86 2.60
N ILE A 29 3.12 18.52 3.60
CA ILE A 29 2.82 19.95 3.54
C ILE A 29 4.12 20.77 3.43
N GLU A 30 5.15 20.42 4.19
CA GLU A 30 6.41 21.18 4.28
C GLU A 30 7.38 20.90 3.13
N LYS A 31 7.41 19.66 2.61
CA LYS A 31 8.47 19.17 1.72
C LYS A 31 7.93 18.44 0.48
N LYS A 32 6.70 18.77 0.05
CA LYS A 32 5.98 18.09 -1.03
C LYS A 32 6.85 17.79 -2.25
N ARG A 33 7.51 18.81 -2.79
CA ARG A 33 8.34 18.67 -4.00
C ARG A 33 9.45 17.64 -3.83
N LYS A 34 10.15 17.71 -2.71
CA LYS A 34 11.26 16.79 -2.39
C LYS A 34 10.75 15.35 -2.25
N LEU A 35 9.63 15.15 -1.57
CA LEU A 35 9.01 13.83 -1.40
C LEU A 35 8.59 13.22 -2.73
N ILE A 36 8.02 14.01 -3.64
CA ILE A 36 7.66 13.55 -4.99
C ILE A 36 8.92 13.09 -5.75
N GLU A 37 9.98 13.90 -5.75
CA GLU A 37 11.24 13.55 -6.40
C GLU A 37 11.87 12.26 -5.82
N GLU A 38 11.79 12.07 -4.50
CA GLU A 38 12.25 10.84 -3.85
C GLU A 38 11.42 9.61 -4.22
N ILE A 39 10.08 9.74 -4.27
CA ILE A 39 9.18 8.67 -4.67
C ILE A 39 9.45 8.28 -6.13
N GLU A 40 9.54 9.25 -7.03
CA GLU A 40 9.83 9.02 -8.45
C GLU A 40 11.17 8.31 -8.65
N LYS A 41 12.19 8.74 -7.92
CA LYS A 41 13.53 8.14 -8.00
C LYS A 41 13.57 6.71 -7.45
N LYS A 42 12.86 6.43 -6.35
CA LYS A 42 12.92 5.15 -5.64
C LYS A 42 11.95 4.11 -6.18
N LEU A 43 10.75 4.53 -6.53
CA LEU A 43 9.66 3.63 -6.91
C LEU A 43 9.33 3.71 -8.41
N GLY A 44 9.34 4.92 -8.98
CA GLY A 44 8.81 5.17 -10.32
C GLY A 44 7.28 5.09 -10.34
N TYR A 45 6.69 4.95 -11.54
CA TYR A 45 5.24 4.79 -11.71
C TYR A 45 4.92 3.45 -12.40
N PRO A 46 3.75 2.86 -12.16
CA PRO A 46 2.70 3.31 -11.24
C PRO A 46 3.05 3.07 -9.77
N VAL A 47 2.43 3.84 -8.89
CA VAL A 47 2.51 3.64 -7.44
C VAL A 47 1.13 3.51 -6.82
N CYS A 48 1.05 2.83 -5.68
CA CYS A 48 -0.15 2.70 -4.88
C CYS A 48 -0.01 3.52 -3.61
N VAL A 49 -0.87 4.51 -3.43
CA VAL A 49 -0.90 5.39 -2.24
C VAL A 49 -1.94 4.89 -1.27
N LYS A 50 -1.60 4.80 0.01
CA LYS A 50 -2.46 4.25 1.08
C LYS A 50 -2.32 5.03 2.38
N PRO A 51 -3.39 5.22 3.14
CA PRO A 51 -3.30 5.49 4.57
C PRO A 51 -2.64 4.31 5.30
N ALA A 52 -1.71 4.57 6.23
CA ALA A 52 -0.93 3.51 6.87
C ALA A 52 -1.75 2.64 7.84
N ASN A 53 -2.74 3.22 8.54
CA ASN A 53 -3.45 2.57 9.63
C ASN A 53 -4.87 2.13 9.30
N LEU A 54 -5.42 2.48 8.15
CA LEU A 54 -6.79 2.11 7.77
C LEU A 54 -6.86 0.71 7.13
N TRP A 55 -8.05 0.11 7.31
CA TRP A 55 -8.44 -1.15 6.70
C TRP A 55 -9.39 -0.91 5.52
N SER A 56 -9.56 -1.93 4.70
CA SER A 56 -10.66 -2.03 3.73
C SER A 56 -10.64 -1.01 2.58
N SER A 57 -9.49 -0.79 1.95
CA SER A 57 -9.35 -0.03 0.70
C SER A 57 -9.76 1.45 0.74
N VAL A 58 -10.17 1.99 1.90
CA VAL A 58 -10.50 3.41 2.05
C VAL A 58 -9.25 4.26 1.86
N GLY A 59 -9.33 5.25 0.97
CA GLY A 59 -8.22 6.17 0.67
C GLY A 59 -7.06 5.54 -0.11
N ILE A 60 -7.22 4.31 -0.65
CA ILE A 60 -6.22 3.66 -1.51
C ILE A 60 -6.44 4.11 -2.94
N ASN A 61 -5.38 4.62 -3.57
CA ASN A 61 -5.41 5.07 -4.96
C ASN A 61 -4.14 4.68 -5.72
N MET A 62 -4.32 4.27 -6.96
CA MET A 62 -3.21 4.08 -7.90
C MET A 62 -2.88 5.41 -8.58
N ALA A 63 -1.60 5.69 -8.73
CA ALA A 63 -1.11 6.86 -9.44
C ALA A 63 -0.11 6.45 -10.53
N LYS A 64 -0.33 6.94 -11.75
CA LYS A 64 0.48 6.63 -12.93
C LYS A 64 1.41 7.77 -13.35
N ASN A 65 1.27 8.90 -12.71
CA ASN A 65 2.03 10.12 -12.97
C ASN A 65 2.02 11.03 -11.75
N ARG A 66 2.79 12.11 -11.82
CA ARG A 66 2.95 13.07 -10.72
C ARG A 66 1.63 13.70 -10.27
N ASN A 67 0.77 14.10 -11.21
CA ASN A 67 -0.50 14.76 -10.88
C ASN A 67 -1.43 13.81 -10.11
N GLU A 68 -1.50 12.55 -10.56
CA GLU A 68 -2.27 11.51 -9.87
C GLU A 68 -1.68 11.18 -8.50
N LEU A 69 -0.34 11.16 -8.37
CA LEU A 69 0.33 10.98 -7.07
C LEU A 69 -0.03 12.10 -6.09
N GLU A 70 0.05 13.36 -6.53
CA GLU A 70 -0.31 14.49 -5.69
C GLU A 70 -1.76 14.39 -5.19
N TRP A 71 -2.69 14.13 -6.11
CA TRP A 71 -4.09 13.94 -5.77
C TRP A 71 -4.29 12.76 -4.81
N ALA A 72 -3.69 11.61 -5.09
CA ALA A 72 -3.82 10.42 -4.25
C ALA A 72 -3.29 10.64 -2.83
N VAL A 73 -2.19 11.35 -2.66
CA VAL A 73 -1.66 11.71 -1.34
C VAL A 73 -2.57 12.73 -0.65
N ASP A 74 -3.09 13.71 -1.38
CA ASP A 74 -4.02 14.69 -0.83
C ASP A 74 -5.32 14.03 -0.34
N VAL A 75 -5.80 12.98 -1.01
CA VAL A 75 -6.90 12.15 -0.50
C VAL A 75 -6.48 11.35 0.73
N ALA A 76 -5.37 10.61 0.66
CA ALA A 76 -4.94 9.71 1.74
C ALA A 76 -4.66 10.45 3.07
N LYS A 77 -4.12 11.68 3.01
CA LYS A 77 -3.81 12.50 4.19
C LYS A 77 -5.04 12.92 4.99
N GLU A 78 -6.23 12.93 4.38
CA GLU A 78 -7.48 13.24 5.09
C GLU A 78 -7.88 12.08 6.02
N PHE A 79 -7.44 10.87 5.72
CA PHE A 79 -7.77 9.67 6.47
C PHE A 79 -6.73 9.27 7.52
N ASP A 80 -5.45 9.63 7.29
CA ASP A 80 -4.37 9.26 8.21
C ASP A 80 -3.27 10.33 8.23
N ARG A 81 -2.59 10.40 9.36
CA ARG A 81 -1.38 11.24 9.49
C ARG A 81 -0.16 10.63 8.80
N LYS A 82 -0.14 9.31 8.58
CA LYS A 82 0.95 8.56 7.95
C LYS A 82 0.50 7.99 6.62
N ILE A 83 1.22 8.32 5.58
CA ILE A 83 0.95 7.91 4.20
C ILE A 83 2.02 6.92 3.76
N LEU A 84 1.59 5.82 3.20
CA LEU A 84 2.42 4.79 2.59
C LEU A 84 2.27 4.87 1.07
N VAL A 85 3.37 4.90 0.36
CA VAL A 85 3.43 4.80 -1.11
C VAL A 85 4.20 3.54 -1.46
N GLU A 86 3.60 2.67 -2.22
CA GLU A 86 4.17 1.40 -2.65
C GLU A 86 4.34 1.35 -4.15
N GLU A 87 5.30 0.57 -4.62
CA GLU A 87 5.39 0.19 -6.03
C GLU A 87 4.07 -0.44 -6.49
N GLY A 88 3.51 0.10 -7.56
CA GLY A 88 2.26 -0.40 -8.13
C GLY A 88 2.49 -1.63 -8.98
N LEU A 89 1.97 -2.75 -8.56
CA LEU A 89 2.00 -3.99 -9.32
C LEU A 89 0.85 -4.03 -10.32
N VAL A 90 1.16 -4.30 -11.59
CA VAL A 90 0.20 -4.35 -12.69
C VAL A 90 0.29 -5.72 -13.36
N GLY A 91 -0.88 -6.29 -13.72
CA GLY A 91 -0.95 -7.56 -14.42
C GLY A 91 -0.54 -8.77 -13.57
N ILE A 92 -0.74 -8.67 -12.25
CA ILE A 92 -0.48 -9.75 -11.30
C ILE A 92 -1.75 -10.50 -10.94
N ASP A 93 -1.59 -11.75 -10.56
CA ASP A 93 -2.59 -12.53 -9.86
C ASP A 93 -2.46 -12.31 -8.34
N GLU A 94 -3.59 -12.15 -7.66
CA GLU A 94 -3.64 -12.12 -6.19
C GLU A 94 -3.96 -13.52 -5.69
N ILE A 95 -3.14 -14.00 -4.76
CA ILE A 95 -3.37 -15.29 -4.11
C ILE A 95 -3.47 -15.04 -2.61
N ASN A 96 -4.60 -15.42 -2.04
CA ASN A 96 -4.86 -15.33 -0.61
C ASN A 96 -4.60 -16.66 0.06
N VAL A 97 -4.01 -16.60 1.24
CA VAL A 97 -3.83 -17.74 2.15
C VAL A 97 -4.18 -17.27 3.56
N SER A 98 -5.01 -18.02 4.25
CA SER A 98 -5.35 -17.75 5.65
C SER A 98 -4.55 -18.65 6.57
N VAL A 99 -4.16 -18.12 7.72
CA VAL A 99 -3.46 -18.87 8.77
C VAL A 99 -4.24 -18.72 10.07
N MET A 100 -4.49 -19.82 10.74
CA MET A 100 -5.20 -19.88 12.02
C MET A 100 -4.37 -20.65 13.05
N GLY A 101 -4.47 -20.25 14.32
CA GLY A 101 -3.81 -20.90 15.44
C GLY A 101 -2.83 -19.99 16.16
N VAL A 102 -2.31 -20.49 17.30
CA VAL A 102 -1.29 -19.81 18.13
C VAL A 102 -0.08 -20.74 18.29
N ASP A 103 -0.22 -21.83 19.02
CA ASP A 103 0.87 -22.79 19.24
C ASP A 103 1.02 -23.77 18.08
N LYS A 104 -0.09 -24.12 17.44
CA LYS A 104 -0.13 -24.94 16.23
C LYS A 104 -0.83 -24.16 15.13
N LEU A 105 -0.10 -23.88 14.07
CA LEU A 105 -0.62 -23.11 12.93
C LEU A 105 -1.22 -24.07 11.90
N GLU A 106 -2.40 -23.71 11.42
CA GLU A 106 -3.08 -24.35 10.30
C GLU A 106 -3.20 -23.35 9.15
N VAL A 107 -2.87 -23.78 7.95
CA VAL A 107 -2.85 -22.96 6.73
C VAL A 107 -3.95 -23.44 5.81
N SER A 108 -4.74 -22.49 5.29
CA SER A 108 -5.80 -22.79 4.31
C SER A 108 -5.21 -23.20 2.96
N VAL A 109 -6.08 -23.70 2.07
CA VAL A 109 -5.80 -23.76 0.64
C VAL A 109 -5.62 -22.33 0.08
N CYS A 110 -4.91 -22.22 -1.04
CA CYS A 110 -4.79 -20.97 -1.76
C CYS A 110 -6.12 -20.58 -2.41
N GLU A 111 -6.46 -19.31 -2.36
CA GLU A 111 -7.63 -18.71 -2.99
C GLU A 111 -7.18 -17.64 -3.96
N GLN A 112 -7.68 -17.66 -5.19
CA GLN A 112 -7.52 -16.59 -6.16
C GLN A 112 -8.83 -15.84 -6.32
N PRO A 113 -8.97 -14.61 -5.79
CA PRO A 113 -10.18 -13.83 -5.95
C PRO A 113 -10.40 -13.43 -7.42
N ILE A 114 -11.60 -13.64 -7.92
CA ILE A 114 -12.01 -13.16 -9.25
C ILE A 114 -12.36 -11.68 -9.12
N LYS A 115 -11.57 -10.83 -9.77
CA LYS A 115 -11.73 -9.38 -9.70
C LYS A 115 -12.79 -8.89 -10.67
N GLY A 116 -13.77 -8.11 -10.19
CA GLY A 116 -14.67 -7.33 -11.05
C GLY A 116 -13.99 -6.15 -11.75
N GLY A 117 -12.77 -5.78 -11.32
CA GLY A 117 -11.98 -4.66 -11.81
C GLY A 117 -10.47 -4.85 -11.66
N LYS A 118 -9.69 -3.79 -11.87
CA LYS A 118 -8.20 -3.82 -11.79
C LYS A 118 -7.65 -3.96 -10.36
N VAL A 119 -8.44 -3.64 -9.35
CA VAL A 119 -8.10 -3.73 -7.92
C VAL A 119 -9.35 -4.15 -7.18
N LEU A 120 -9.21 -5.01 -6.15
CA LEU A 120 -10.31 -5.31 -5.24
C LEU A 120 -10.76 -4.04 -4.53
N THR A 121 -11.97 -3.62 -4.81
CA THR A 121 -12.62 -2.46 -4.18
C THR A 121 -13.27 -2.85 -2.86
N TYR A 122 -13.80 -1.88 -2.13
CA TYR A 122 -14.59 -2.14 -0.93
C TYR A 122 -15.87 -2.94 -1.24
N GLU A 123 -16.44 -2.74 -2.43
CA GLU A 123 -17.66 -3.44 -2.89
C GLU A 123 -17.40 -4.89 -3.29
N ASP A 124 -16.14 -5.24 -3.59
CA ASP A 124 -15.73 -6.63 -3.93
C ASP A 124 -15.42 -7.47 -2.68
N LYS A 125 -15.51 -6.92 -1.47
CA LYS A 125 -15.20 -7.56 -0.19
C LYS A 125 -16.45 -7.81 0.64
#